data_f55771adae4f1d241414dc2f958fc6dc
#
_entry.id   f55771adae4f1d241414dc2f958fc6dc
#
_cell.length_a   1.000
_cell.length_b   1.000
_cell.length_c   1.000
_cell.angle_alpha   90.00
_cell.angle_beta   90.00
_cell.angle_gamma   90.00
#
_symmetry.space_group_name_H-M   'P 1'
#
loop_
_entity.id
_entity.type
_entity.pdbx_description
1 polymer ?
#
loop_
_entity_poly.entity_id
_entity_poly.type
_entity_poly.pdbx_seq_one_letter_code
_entity_poly.pdbx_strand_id
1 'polypeptide(L)'
;MTKTELRYIAEDLVEELRELPDGTAVTSGLLLKRIGYDPKDMNDEELFDYHNALFRAAKANHMILDMSEHENKLEGLPWNLDFVVRNKKAQIKCPRCGSKDTARILYGMPAFSDVLQEKLALGKIHLGGCCISGGETTNGDRISLDPGRYCNHCRKEFASPAYLRVDEHYVSYIDLVEAVEFEVGGYFGGTTRVYLNKNDKGALVHVEYYNGRVELPPEDRQITPLRWKRLVNRLYNEFYIHEWKKSYNNWDILDGTQWELKIKLGGRRTRTYSGSNDYPPYWGELKALFRPFGKL
;
A
#
# COMPACT_ATOMS: atom_id res chain seq x y z
N MET A 1 5.55 -18.13 -20.28
CA MET A 1 5.07 -16.81 -19.73
C MET A 1 6.04 -15.70 -20.07
N THR A 2 5.56 -14.47 -20.23
CA THR A 2 6.45 -13.32 -20.44
C THR A 2 7.05 -12.85 -19.11
N LYS A 3 8.23 -12.19 -19.14
CA LYS A 3 8.85 -11.58 -17.94
C LYS A 3 7.92 -10.56 -17.26
N THR A 4 7.05 -9.92 -18.03
CA THR A 4 6.06 -8.97 -17.53
C THR A 4 4.96 -9.67 -16.75
N GLU A 5 4.42 -10.79 -17.26
CA GLU A 5 3.43 -11.60 -16.56
C GLU A 5 3.99 -12.16 -15.24
N LEU A 6 5.21 -12.69 -15.26
CA LEU A 6 5.89 -13.19 -14.06
C LEU A 6 6.09 -12.12 -12.99
N ARG A 7 6.38 -10.88 -13.41
CA ARG A 7 6.48 -9.76 -12.49
C ARG A 7 5.14 -9.48 -11.81
N TYR A 8 4.04 -9.47 -12.56
CA TYR A 8 2.71 -9.23 -12.00
C TYR A 8 2.27 -10.33 -11.04
N ILE A 9 2.53 -11.59 -11.41
CA ILE A 9 2.30 -12.75 -10.54
C ILE A 9 3.07 -12.59 -9.22
N ALA A 10 4.35 -12.24 -9.29
CA ALA A 10 5.19 -12.05 -8.11
C ALA A 10 4.67 -10.91 -7.21
N GLU A 11 4.21 -9.82 -7.78
CA GLU A 11 3.65 -8.69 -7.02
C GLU A 11 2.32 -9.06 -6.33
N ASP A 12 1.45 -9.83 -6.97
CA ASP A 12 0.21 -10.32 -6.37
C ASP A 12 0.51 -11.27 -5.19
N LEU A 13 1.49 -12.15 -5.35
CA LEU A 13 1.90 -13.09 -4.30
C LEU A 13 2.54 -12.37 -3.10
N VAL A 14 3.32 -11.32 -3.34
CA VAL A 14 3.91 -10.53 -2.24
C VAL A 14 2.82 -9.87 -1.39
N GLU A 15 1.72 -9.42 -1.97
CA GLU A 15 0.61 -8.89 -1.19
C GLU A 15 -0.05 -9.98 -0.32
N GLU A 16 -0.12 -11.24 -0.80
CA GLU A 16 -0.56 -12.35 0.06
C GLU A 16 0.42 -12.66 1.19
N LEU A 17 1.72 -12.63 0.89
CA LEU A 17 2.76 -12.86 1.88
C LEU A 17 2.76 -11.80 3.00
N ARG A 18 2.33 -10.59 2.72
CA ARG A 18 2.21 -9.51 3.72
C ARG A 18 1.18 -9.79 4.81
N GLU A 19 0.15 -10.56 4.50
CA GLU A 19 -0.89 -10.95 5.45
C GLU A 19 -0.44 -12.09 6.38
N LEU A 20 0.66 -12.77 6.04
CA LEU A 20 1.17 -13.86 6.86
C LEU A 20 1.88 -13.33 8.11
N PRO A 21 1.78 -14.05 9.24
CA PRO A 21 2.58 -13.74 10.43
C PRO A 21 4.07 -13.76 10.13
N ASP A 22 4.83 -12.91 10.82
CA ASP A 22 6.29 -12.92 10.76
C ASP A 22 6.83 -14.29 11.18
N GLY A 23 7.75 -14.86 10.42
CA GLY A 23 8.28 -16.19 10.64
C GLY A 23 7.48 -17.33 10.00
N THR A 24 6.47 -17.05 9.16
CA THR A 24 5.74 -18.10 8.45
C THR A 24 6.63 -18.72 7.36
N ALA A 25 6.78 -20.05 7.39
CA ALA A 25 7.44 -20.80 6.33
C ALA A 25 6.50 -21.02 5.14
N VAL A 26 6.97 -20.78 3.94
CA VAL A 26 6.23 -20.97 2.68
C VAL A 26 7.14 -21.51 1.59
N THR A 27 6.55 -22.15 0.58
CA THR A 27 7.26 -22.60 -0.61
C THR A 27 6.84 -21.82 -1.84
N SER A 28 7.77 -21.53 -2.75
CA SER A 28 7.48 -20.78 -3.97
C SER A 28 6.48 -21.52 -4.88
N GLY A 29 6.57 -22.85 -4.94
CA GLY A 29 5.64 -23.66 -5.71
C GLY A 29 4.22 -23.68 -5.16
N LEU A 30 4.05 -23.66 -3.83
CA LEU A 30 2.74 -23.54 -3.21
C LEU A 30 2.07 -22.19 -3.52
N LEU A 31 2.87 -21.14 -3.56
CA LEU A 31 2.38 -19.79 -3.91
C LEU A 31 1.87 -19.74 -5.35
N LEU A 32 2.59 -20.31 -6.31
CA LEU A 32 2.15 -20.40 -7.69
C LEU A 32 0.83 -21.17 -7.83
N LYS A 33 0.70 -22.29 -7.14
CA LYS A 33 -0.53 -23.09 -7.16
C LYS A 33 -1.75 -22.34 -6.62
N ARG A 34 -1.57 -21.48 -5.63
CA ARG A 34 -2.66 -20.66 -5.09
C ARG A 34 -3.28 -19.71 -6.10
N ILE A 35 -2.51 -19.29 -7.09
CA ILE A 35 -2.97 -18.40 -8.17
C ILE A 35 -3.24 -19.13 -9.47
N GLY A 36 -3.30 -20.48 -9.43
CA GLY A 36 -3.73 -21.31 -10.56
C GLY A 36 -2.62 -21.72 -11.52
N TYR A 37 -1.35 -21.55 -11.15
CA TYR A 37 -0.20 -22.00 -11.96
C TYR A 37 0.43 -23.26 -11.36
N ASP A 38 0.67 -24.30 -12.18
CA ASP A 38 1.47 -25.43 -11.75
C ASP A 38 2.96 -25.16 -12.10
N PRO A 39 3.87 -25.15 -11.11
CA PRO A 39 5.30 -25.01 -11.38
C PRO A 39 5.88 -26.01 -12.37
N LYS A 40 5.23 -27.18 -12.50
CA LYS A 40 5.65 -28.24 -13.44
C LYS A 40 5.44 -27.88 -14.92
N ASP A 41 4.53 -26.93 -15.18
CA ASP A 41 4.23 -26.44 -16.53
C ASP A 41 5.18 -25.30 -16.96
N MET A 42 6.10 -24.89 -16.06
CA MET A 42 7.08 -23.84 -16.32
C MET A 42 8.45 -24.46 -16.64
N ASN A 43 9.15 -23.85 -17.58
CA ASN A 43 10.55 -24.20 -17.84
C ASN A 43 11.50 -23.53 -16.83
N ASP A 44 12.78 -23.96 -16.82
CA ASP A 44 13.77 -23.48 -15.85
C ASP A 44 14.02 -21.97 -15.93
N GLU A 45 13.96 -21.36 -17.12
CA GLU A 45 14.14 -19.92 -17.31
C GLU A 45 12.95 -19.14 -16.71
N GLU A 46 11.73 -19.60 -16.94
CA GLU A 46 10.52 -19.00 -16.38
C GLU A 46 10.51 -19.11 -14.85
N LEU A 47 10.92 -20.23 -14.28
CA LEU A 47 11.03 -20.40 -12.82
C LEU A 47 12.11 -19.49 -12.22
N PHE A 48 13.25 -19.37 -12.88
CA PHE A 48 14.31 -18.46 -12.46
C PHE A 48 13.85 -16.99 -12.50
N ASP A 49 13.19 -16.57 -13.57
CA ASP A 49 12.63 -15.22 -13.71
C ASP A 49 11.51 -14.96 -12.67
N TYR A 50 10.68 -15.97 -12.40
CA TYR A 50 9.66 -15.90 -11.34
C TYR A 50 10.29 -15.68 -9.95
N HIS A 51 11.27 -16.50 -9.56
CA HIS A 51 11.93 -16.34 -8.27
C HIS A 51 12.59 -14.96 -8.13
N ASN A 52 13.32 -14.53 -9.16
CA ASN A 52 13.91 -13.19 -9.17
C ASN A 52 12.87 -12.09 -9.03
N ALA A 53 11.72 -12.21 -9.71
CA ALA A 53 10.62 -11.25 -9.61
C ALA A 53 10.02 -11.24 -8.20
N LEU A 54 9.79 -12.44 -7.60
CA LEU A 54 9.25 -12.59 -6.25
C LEU A 54 10.15 -11.94 -5.19
N PHE A 55 11.45 -12.21 -5.22
CA PHE A 55 12.40 -11.61 -4.27
C PHE A 55 12.53 -10.10 -4.45
N ARG A 56 12.53 -9.60 -5.68
CA ARG A 56 12.54 -8.14 -5.95
C ARG A 56 11.27 -7.48 -5.45
N ALA A 57 10.11 -8.08 -5.71
CA ALA A 57 8.83 -7.57 -5.25
C ALA A 57 8.74 -7.58 -3.72
N ALA A 58 9.18 -8.64 -3.05
CA ALA A 58 9.25 -8.72 -1.59
C ALA A 58 10.14 -7.60 -1.01
N LYS A 59 11.35 -7.43 -1.54
CA LYS A 59 12.27 -6.36 -1.12
C LYS A 59 11.68 -4.96 -1.32
N ALA A 60 11.00 -4.72 -2.44
CA ALA A 60 10.34 -3.46 -2.72
C ALA A 60 9.19 -3.17 -1.73
N ASN A 61 8.60 -4.21 -1.15
CA ASN A 61 7.54 -4.15 -0.14
C ASN A 61 8.07 -4.28 1.30
N HIS A 62 9.37 -4.09 1.51
CA HIS A 62 10.02 -4.17 2.83
C HIS A 62 9.88 -5.54 3.52
N MET A 63 9.72 -6.59 2.74
CA MET A 63 9.75 -7.97 3.22
C MET A 63 11.09 -8.63 2.90
N ILE A 64 11.47 -9.59 3.73
CA ILE A 64 12.61 -10.47 3.51
C ILE A 64 12.04 -11.88 3.35
N LEU A 65 12.42 -12.54 2.26
CA LEU A 65 12.23 -13.98 2.07
C LEU A 65 13.53 -14.64 2.48
N ASP A 66 13.56 -15.17 3.71
CA ASP A 66 14.77 -15.70 4.35
C ASP A 66 14.89 -17.18 4.06
N MET A 67 15.93 -17.57 3.32
CA MET A 67 16.25 -18.97 2.99
C MET A 67 17.29 -19.58 3.92
N SER A 68 17.86 -18.83 4.86
CA SER A 68 19.01 -19.26 5.68
C SER A 68 18.73 -20.50 6.54
N GLU A 69 17.48 -20.74 6.91
CA GLU A 69 17.07 -21.92 7.67
C GLU A 69 16.93 -23.19 6.80
N HIS A 70 16.97 -23.04 5.46
CA HIS A 70 16.68 -24.09 4.49
C HIS A 70 17.81 -24.38 3.49
N GLU A 71 18.96 -23.74 3.63
CA GLU A 71 20.12 -23.89 2.72
C GLU A 71 20.60 -25.33 2.49
N ASN A 72 20.24 -26.26 3.37
CA ASN A 72 20.64 -27.67 3.28
C ASN A 72 19.54 -28.61 2.77
N LYS A 73 18.37 -28.13 2.37
CA LYS A 73 17.25 -28.96 1.89
C LYS A 73 16.98 -28.85 0.39
N LEU A 74 17.87 -28.28 -0.38
CA LEU A 74 17.77 -28.19 -1.85
C LEU A 74 18.07 -29.55 -2.56
N GLU A 75 17.87 -30.66 -1.90
CA GLU A 75 17.92 -31.95 -2.57
C GLU A 75 16.62 -32.18 -3.36
N GLY A 76 16.71 -31.92 -4.65
CA GLY A 76 15.90 -32.66 -5.62
C GLY A 76 14.97 -31.91 -6.54
N LEU A 77 14.61 -30.64 -6.34
CA LEU A 77 13.71 -29.97 -7.29
C LEU A 77 14.04 -28.47 -7.44
N PRO A 78 14.58 -28.02 -8.58
CA PRO A 78 15.00 -26.63 -8.80
C PRO A 78 13.84 -25.63 -8.84
N TRP A 79 12.60 -26.10 -8.87
CA TRP A 79 11.40 -25.28 -9.00
C TRP A 79 10.71 -24.93 -7.66
N ASN A 80 11.18 -25.44 -6.54
CA ASN A 80 10.54 -25.20 -5.24
C ASN A 80 11.54 -24.64 -4.23
N LEU A 81 11.47 -23.34 -3.99
CA LEU A 81 12.27 -22.69 -2.97
C LEU A 81 11.48 -22.58 -1.67
N ASP A 82 12.06 -23.07 -0.57
CA ASP A 82 11.54 -22.87 0.78
C ASP A 82 12.15 -21.62 1.37
N PHE A 83 11.32 -20.78 1.97
CA PHE A 83 11.76 -19.57 2.66
C PHE A 83 10.84 -19.20 3.80
N VAL A 84 11.38 -18.46 4.75
CA VAL A 84 10.63 -17.88 5.87
C VAL A 84 10.33 -16.42 5.56
N VAL A 85 9.07 -16.04 5.65
CA VAL A 85 8.65 -14.65 5.46
C VAL A 85 9.01 -13.83 6.69
N ARG A 86 9.84 -12.82 6.52
CA ARG A 86 10.14 -11.82 7.54
C ARG A 86 9.51 -10.49 7.10
N ASN A 87 8.39 -10.18 7.70
CA ASN A 87 7.72 -8.91 7.45
C ASN A 87 8.40 -7.81 8.25
N LYS A 88 9.19 -6.96 7.60
CA LYS A 88 9.54 -5.68 8.19
C LYS A 88 8.24 -4.88 8.30
N LYS A 89 7.72 -4.74 9.52
CA LYS A 89 6.58 -3.85 9.76
C LYS A 89 6.93 -2.50 9.19
N ALA A 90 6.17 -2.03 8.21
CA ALA A 90 6.31 -0.70 7.65
C ALA A 90 6.29 0.29 8.83
N GLN A 91 7.34 1.08 8.95
CA GLN A 91 7.43 2.03 10.05
C GLN A 91 6.36 3.10 9.82
N ILE A 92 5.40 3.16 10.73
CA ILE A 92 4.30 4.13 10.65
C ILE A 92 4.89 5.53 10.75
N LYS A 93 4.55 6.37 9.79
CA LYS A 93 4.95 7.77 9.72
C LYS A 93 3.73 8.66 9.93
N CYS A 94 3.91 9.79 10.55
CA CYS A 94 2.86 10.80 10.60
C CYS A 94 2.54 11.30 9.17
N PRO A 95 1.29 11.23 8.71
CA PRO A 95 0.92 11.65 7.36
C PRO A 95 1.03 13.17 7.13
N ARG A 96 1.26 13.96 8.18
CA ARG A 96 1.36 15.41 8.12
C ARG A 96 2.80 15.92 8.09
N CYS A 97 3.68 15.34 8.92
CA CYS A 97 5.07 15.83 9.07
C CYS A 97 6.13 14.78 8.74
N GLY A 98 5.77 13.53 8.44
CA GLY A 98 6.69 12.46 8.09
C GLY A 98 7.47 11.85 9.25
N SER A 99 7.31 12.36 10.48
CA SER A 99 8.01 11.84 11.65
C SER A 99 7.62 10.37 11.91
N LYS A 100 8.62 9.57 12.25
CA LYS A 100 8.46 8.16 12.67
C LYS A 100 8.30 8.03 14.17
N ASP A 101 8.51 9.13 14.92
CA ASP A 101 8.30 9.18 16.36
C ASP A 101 6.80 9.31 16.65
N THR A 102 6.15 8.15 16.81
CA THR A 102 4.71 8.03 16.95
C THR A 102 4.35 7.11 18.10
N ALA A 103 3.30 7.46 18.84
CA ALA A 103 2.70 6.68 19.90
C ALA A 103 1.40 6.02 19.44
N ARG A 104 1.04 4.87 20.02
CA ARG A 104 -0.30 4.32 19.96
C ARG A 104 -1.20 5.08 20.91
N ILE A 105 -2.41 5.43 20.50
CA ILE A 105 -3.40 6.02 21.40
C ILE A 105 -4.12 4.89 22.14
N LEU A 106 -4.25 5.06 23.46
CA LEU A 106 -4.99 4.18 24.34
C LEU A 106 -6.16 4.95 24.93
N TYR A 107 -7.36 4.52 24.59
CA TYR A 107 -8.61 5.10 25.07
C TYR A 107 -9.15 4.32 26.28
N GLY A 108 -10.03 4.96 27.05
CA GLY A 108 -10.65 4.39 28.24
C GLY A 108 -9.87 4.66 29.52
N MET A 109 -10.13 3.85 30.54
CA MET A 109 -9.48 3.96 31.85
C MET A 109 -8.56 2.74 32.07
N PRO A 110 -7.35 2.75 31.54
CA PRO A 110 -6.42 1.63 31.73
C PRO A 110 -5.95 1.56 33.20
N ALA A 111 -5.67 0.34 33.68
CA ALA A 111 -4.96 0.18 34.94
C ALA A 111 -3.55 0.78 34.83
N PHE A 112 -3.19 1.67 35.74
CA PHE A 112 -1.88 2.32 35.79
C PHE A 112 -0.85 1.35 36.38
N SER A 113 -0.29 0.48 35.52
CA SER A 113 0.82 -0.40 35.87
C SER A 113 2.17 0.27 35.57
N ASP A 114 3.24 -0.24 36.19
CA ASP A 114 4.61 0.27 35.93
C ASP A 114 4.97 0.17 34.45
N VAL A 115 4.55 -0.91 33.78
CA VAL A 115 4.73 -1.09 32.32
C VAL A 115 4.02 -0.01 31.51
N LEU A 116 2.84 0.42 31.90
CA LEU A 116 2.12 1.50 31.23
C LEU A 116 2.83 2.83 31.45
N GLN A 117 3.26 3.10 32.69
CA GLN A 117 4.00 4.34 33.02
C GLN A 117 5.31 4.44 32.24
N GLU A 118 6.07 3.34 32.14
CA GLU A 118 7.29 3.29 31.32
C GLU A 118 6.99 3.58 29.83
N LYS A 119 5.95 2.98 29.25
CA LYS A 119 5.57 3.24 27.85
C LYS A 119 5.10 4.66 27.59
N LEU A 120 4.42 5.28 28.57
CA LEU A 120 4.04 6.68 28.52
C LEU A 120 5.28 7.59 28.56
N ALA A 121 6.21 7.34 29.48
CA ALA A 121 7.46 8.10 29.60
C ALA A 121 8.34 7.99 28.35
N LEU A 122 8.35 6.83 27.69
CA LEU A 122 9.05 6.60 26.43
C LEU A 122 8.32 7.14 25.20
N GLY A 123 7.15 7.76 25.33
CA GLY A 123 6.35 8.26 24.22
C GLY A 123 5.82 7.16 23.27
N LYS A 124 5.71 5.91 23.73
CA LYS A 124 5.19 4.78 22.94
C LYS A 124 3.68 4.65 23.01
N ILE A 125 3.07 5.18 24.08
CA ILE A 125 1.64 5.27 24.29
C ILE A 125 1.26 6.72 24.57
N HIS A 126 0.11 7.14 24.07
CA HIS A 126 -0.57 8.39 24.35
C HIS A 126 -1.95 8.09 24.88
N LEU A 127 -2.42 8.82 25.91
CA LEU A 127 -3.76 8.62 26.44
C LEU A 127 -4.76 9.47 25.68
N GLY A 128 -5.74 8.83 25.06
CA GLY A 128 -6.76 9.49 24.24
C GLY A 128 -8.03 9.93 25.03
N GLY A 129 -8.02 9.74 26.35
CA GLY A 129 -9.18 10.04 27.18
C GLY A 129 -10.17 8.88 27.29
N CYS A 130 -11.27 9.12 28.02
CA CYS A 130 -12.29 8.08 28.32
C CYS A 130 -13.50 8.12 27.36
N CYS A 131 -13.68 9.20 26.61
CA CYS A 131 -14.78 9.32 25.65
C CYS A 131 -14.33 8.76 24.29
N ILE A 132 -15.11 7.83 23.76
CA ILE A 132 -14.86 7.17 22.48
C ILE A 132 -15.95 7.65 21.51
N SER A 133 -15.52 8.19 20.37
CA SER A 133 -16.43 8.57 19.29
C SER A 133 -16.78 7.32 18.48
N GLY A 134 -18.04 7.15 18.18
CA GLY A 134 -18.51 5.99 17.43
C GLY A 134 -19.50 6.38 16.33
N GLY A 135 -19.74 5.44 15.45
CA GLY A 135 -20.74 5.53 14.40
C GLY A 135 -21.28 4.14 14.06
N GLU A 136 -22.23 4.14 13.15
CA GLU A 136 -22.83 2.91 12.64
C GLU A 136 -22.66 2.87 11.10
N THR A 137 -22.29 1.71 10.60
CA THR A 137 -22.21 1.48 9.15
C THR A 137 -23.58 1.22 8.58
N THR A 138 -23.70 1.24 7.25
CA THR A 138 -24.92 0.85 6.53
C THR A 138 -25.38 -0.58 6.81
N ASN A 139 -24.49 -1.43 7.31
CA ASN A 139 -24.82 -2.81 7.69
C ASN A 139 -25.18 -2.98 9.17
N GLY A 140 -25.22 -1.88 9.94
CA GLY A 140 -25.51 -1.89 11.37
C GLY A 140 -24.30 -2.19 12.27
N ASP A 141 -23.09 -2.29 11.71
CA ASP A 141 -21.88 -2.50 12.51
C ASP A 141 -21.46 -1.24 13.24
N ARG A 142 -21.17 -1.35 14.52
CA ARG A 142 -20.60 -0.26 15.31
C ARG A 142 -19.12 -0.09 15.02
N ILE A 143 -18.70 1.12 14.73
CA ILE A 143 -17.30 1.47 14.46
C ILE A 143 -16.82 2.56 15.42
N SER A 144 -15.53 2.50 15.79
CA SER A 144 -14.85 3.64 16.42
C SER A 144 -14.38 4.59 15.32
N LEU A 145 -14.48 5.89 15.59
CA LEU A 145 -14.01 6.95 14.69
C LEU A 145 -12.75 7.64 15.22
N ASP A 146 -12.26 7.21 16.38
CA ASP A 146 -11.15 7.84 17.05
C ASP A 146 -9.81 7.51 16.38
N PRO A 147 -8.86 8.47 16.34
CA PRO A 147 -7.51 8.26 15.80
C PRO A 147 -6.77 7.16 16.55
N GLY A 148 -6.04 6.31 15.84
CA GLY A 148 -5.26 5.22 16.44
C GLY A 148 -3.84 5.61 16.86
N ARG A 149 -3.34 6.78 16.43
CA ARG A 149 -1.96 7.20 16.58
C ARG A 149 -1.80 8.66 16.98
N TYR A 150 -0.72 8.94 17.70
CA TYR A 150 -0.29 10.28 18.07
C TYR A 150 1.14 10.52 17.58
N CYS A 151 1.43 11.69 17.01
CA CYS A 151 2.75 12.07 16.58
C CYS A 151 3.44 12.89 17.67
N ASN A 152 4.53 12.39 18.24
CA ASN A 152 5.28 13.09 19.29
C ASN A 152 5.95 14.37 18.75
N HIS A 153 6.28 14.43 17.46
CA HIS A 153 6.93 15.58 16.84
C HIS A 153 5.96 16.75 16.61
N CYS A 154 4.88 16.55 15.84
CA CYS A 154 3.93 17.63 15.53
C CYS A 154 2.77 17.73 16.51
N ARG A 155 2.69 16.83 17.50
CA ARG A 155 1.67 16.79 18.57
C ARG A 155 0.25 16.72 18.04
N LYS A 156 0.04 15.94 16.98
CA LYS A 156 -1.27 15.71 16.36
C LYS A 156 -1.63 14.23 16.36
N GLU A 157 -2.88 13.96 16.60
CA GLU A 157 -3.47 12.65 16.39
C GLU A 157 -3.62 12.36 14.90
N PHE A 158 -3.53 11.10 14.50
CA PHE A 158 -3.68 10.64 13.14
C PHE A 158 -4.07 9.15 13.09
N ALA A 159 -4.14 8.58 11.89
CA ALA A 159 -4.68 7.25 11.64
C ALA A 159 -6.14 7.12 12.09
N SER A 160 -6.92 8.13 11.76
CA SER A 160 -8.38 8.07 11.90
C SER A 160 -8.93 6.97 10.99
N PRO A 161 -9.95 6.23 11.43
CA PRO A 161 -10.57 5.21 10.60
C PRO A 161 -11.04 5.76 9.25
N ALA A 162 -10.81 4.99 8.19
CA ALA A 162 -11.03 5.41 6.82
C ALA A 162 -12.50 5.24 6.40
N TYR A 163 -13.39 6.00 7.05
CA TYR A 163 -14.82 6.04 6.77
C TYR A 163 -15.27 7.43 6.32
N LEU A 164 -16.24 7.45 5.45
CA LEU A 164 -16.94 8.68 5.05
C LEU A 164 -18.38 8.61 5.55
N ARG A 165 -18.83 9.69 6.16
CA ARG A 165 -20.25 9.80 6.52
C ARG A 165 -21.07 10.08 5.26
N VAL A 166 -22.00 9.18 4.99
CA VAL A 166 -22.98 9.28 3.89
C VAL A 166 -24.36 9.22 4.55
N ASP A 167 -25.07 10.33 4.51
CA ASP A 167 -26.32 10.55 5.24
C ASP A 167 -26.14 10.30 6.75
N GLU A 168 -26.83 9.34 7.35
CA GLU A 168 -26.75 9.02 8.77
C GLU A 168 -25.74 7.92 9.10
N HIS A 169 -25.18 7.23 8.09
CA HIS A 169 -24.29 6.09 8.25
C HIS A 169 -22.85 6.37 7.80
N TYR A 170 -21.97 5.49 8.18
CA TYR A 170 -20.57 5.52 7.78
C TYR A 170 -20.29 4.40 6.75
N VAL A 171 -19.63 4.77 5.67
CA VAL A 171 -19.21 3.84 4.60
C VAL A 171 -17.70 3.84 4.50
N SER A 172 -17.10 2.67 4.43
CA SER A 172 -15.65 2.53 4.23
C SER A 172 -15.23 3.17 2.90
N TYR A 173 -14.12 3.89 2.90
CA TYR A 173 -13.54 4.37 1.65
C TYR A 173 -13.22 3.22 0.67
N ILE A 174 -12.88 2.03 1.17
CA ILE A 174 -12.62 0.86 0.33
C ILE A 174 -13.83 0.52 -0.55
N ASP A 175 -15.03 0.69 -0.01
CA ASP A 175 -16.28 0.40 -0.72
C ASP A 175 -16.69 1.56 -1.63
N LEU A 176 -16.37 2.80 -1.25
CA LEU A 176 -16.73 4.02 -1.97
C LEU A 176 -15.81 4.33 -3.16
N VAL A 177 -14.56 3.86 -3.18
CA VAL A 177 -13.65 4.18 -4.27
C VAL A 177 -14.07 3.48 -5.55
N GLU A 178 -14.34 4.28 -6.60
CA GLU A 178 -14.72 3.81 -7.93
C GLU A 178 -13.57 3.89 -8.94
N ALA A 179 -12.68 4.89 -8.77
CA ALA A 179 -11.51 5.02 -9.62
C ALA A 179 -10.35 5.70 -8.89
N VAL A 180 -9.14 5.38 -9.34
CA VAL A 180 -7.89 6.00 -8.89
C VAL A 180 -7.10 6.40 -10.13
N GLU A 181 -6.69 7.67 -10.20
CA GLU A 181 -5.80 8.19 -11.23
C GLU A 181 -4.52 8.67 -10.56
N PHE A 182 -3.37 8.23 -11.05
CA PHE A 182 -2.07 8.69 -10.57
C PHE A 182 -1.21 9.15 -11.74
N GLU A 183 -0.83 10.40 -11.73
CA GLU A 183 0.04 11.01 -12.70
C GLU A 183 1.34 11.46 -12.03
N VAL A 184 2.45 11.18 -12.67
CA VAL A 184 3.76 11.69 -12.26
C VAL A 184 4.64 11.90 -13.47
N GLY A 185 5.31 13.04 -13.51
CA GLY A 185 6.21 13.39 -14.62
C GLY A 185 7.00 14.63 -14.32
N GLY A 186 7.80 15.03 -15.29
CA GLY A 186 8.60 16.23 -15.23
C GLY A 186 9.13 16.58 -16.61
N TYR A 187 9.67 17.77 -16.75
CA TYR A 187 10.07 18.35 -18.03
C TYR A 187 11.01 17.45 -18.84
N PHE A 188 11.97 16.79 -18.20
CA PHE A 188 12.98 15.95 -18.86
C PHE A 188 12.66 14.45 -18.84
N GLY A 189 11.82 13.99 -17.92
CA GLY A 189 11.61 12.56 -17.64
C GLY A 189 10.39 11.94 -18.32
N GLY A 190 9.57 12.76 -18.98
CA GLY A 190 8.26 12.34 -19.46
C GLY A 190 7.23 12.26 -18.35
N THR A 191 5.99 11.90 -18.71
CA THR A 191 4.85 11.79 -17.81
C THR A 191 4.24 10.41 -17.95
N THR A 192 4.03 9.75 -16.82
CA THR A 192 3.27 8.50 -16.73
C THR A 192 1.93 8.78 -16.07
N ARG A 193 0.85 8.30 -16.67
CA ARG A 193 -0.50 8.33 -16.11
C ARG A 193 -1.02 6.92 -15.96
N VAL A 194 -1.53 6.61 -14.79
CA VAL A 194 -2.12 5.32 -14.46
C VAL A 194 -3.56 5.56 -14.04
N TYR A 195 -4.50 4.99 -14.78
CA TYR A 195 -5.92 5.03 -14.47
C TYR A 195 -6.36 3.64 -14.02
N LEU A 196 -7.03 3.55 -12.89
CA LEU A 196 -7.65 2.34 -12.40
C LEU A 196 -9.15 2.59 -12.25
N ASN A 197 -9.96 1.90 -13.02
CA ASN A 197 -11.42 2.02 -12.97
C ASN A 197 -12.00 0.70 -12.44
N LYS A 198 -12.68 0.75 -11.28
CA LYS A 198 -13.33 -0.40 -10.66
C LYS A 198 -14.39 -0.97 -11.59
N ASN A 199 -14.46 -2.30 -11.66
CA ASN A 199 -15.49 -3.05 -12.37
C ASN A 199 -15.81 -4.36 -11.62
N ASP A 200 -16.73 -5.16 -12.13
CA ASP A 200 -17.15 -6.41 -11.50
C ASP A 200 -16.04 -7.46 -11.40
N LYS A 201 -15.00 -7.34 -12.23
CA LYS A 201 -13.83 -8.24 -12.25
C LYS A 201 -12.64 -7.70 -11.45
N GLY A 202 -12.82 -6.57 -10.73
CA GLY A 202 -11.78 -5.90 -9.95
C GLY A 202 -11.56 -4.47 -10.42
N ALA A 203 -10.56 -4.20 -11.25
CA ALA A 203 -10.40 -2.91 -11.91
C ALA A 203 -9.67 -3.06 -13.25
N LEU A 204 -10.09 -2.27 -14.24
CA LEU A 204 -9.35 -2.05 -15.47
C LEU A 204 -8.26 -1.02 -15.22
N VAL A 205 -7.04 -1.36 -15.53
CA VAL A 205 -5.88 -0.47 -15.48
C VAL A 205 -5.58 -0.02 -16.90
N HIS A 206 -5.47 1.29 -17.09
CA HIS A 206 -5.03 1.93 -18.33
C HIS A 206 -3.80 2.76 -18.03
N VAL A 207 -2.75 2.63 -18.84
CA VAL A 207 -1.48 3.31 -18.63
C VAL A 207 -1.07 4.05 -19.87
N GLU A 208 -0.76 5.33 -19.71
CA GLU A 208 -0.24 6.21 -20.73
C GLU A 208 1.16 6.68 -20.36
N TYR A 209 2.04 6.79 -21.33
CA TYR A 209 3.37 7.37 -21.16
C TYR A 209 3.67 8.35 -22.30
N TYR A 210 4.07 9.54 -21.94
CA TYR A 210 4.44 10.61 -22.85
C TYR A 210 5.74 11.28 -22.40
N ASN A 211 6.69 11.47 -23.31
CA ASN A 211 7.98 12.12 -23.01
C ASN A 211 8.28 13.35 -23.90
N GLY A 212 7.27 13.93 -24.54
CA GLY A 212 7.40 15.07 -25.44
C GLY A 212 7.89 14.72 -26.86
N ARG A 213 8.41 13.50 -27.08
CA ARG A 213 8.92 13.01 -28.37
C ARG A 213 8.35 11.66 -28.77
N VAL A 214 8.08 10.82 -27.78
CA VAL A 214 7.58 9.46 -27.98
C VAL A 214 6.38 9.26 -27.07
N GLU A 215 5.26 8.93 -27.67
CA GLU A 215 4.07 8.43 -27.01
C GLU A 215 4.09 6.92 -27.19
N LEU A 216 4.14 6.18 -26.07
CA LEU A 216 4.03 4.72 -26.13
C LEU A 216 2.57 4.34 -26.28
N PRO A 217 2.27 3.25 -27.01
CA PRO A 217 0.91 2.73 -27.04
C PRO A 217 0.39 2.51 -25.61
N PRO A 218 -0.86 2.87 -25.32
CA PRO A 218 -1.44 2.62 -24.00
C PRO A 218 -1.51 1.12 -23.71
N GLU A 219 -1.27 0.76 -22.45
CA GLU A 219 -1.37 -0.62 -21.97
C GLU A 219 -2.62 -0.78 -21.11
N ASP A 220 -3.49 -1.69 -21.52
CA ASP A 220 -4.68 -2.05 -20.77
C ASP A 220 -4.52 -3.43 -20.12
N ARG A 221 -4.92 -3.55 -18.86
CA ARG A 221 -4.94 -4.83 -18.18
C ARG A 221 -5.98 -4.88 -17.07
N GLN A 222 -6.47 -6.07 -16.78
CA GLN A 222 -7.41 -6.31 -15.69
C GLN A 222 -6.64 -6.73 -14.43
N ILE A 223 -6.97 -6.13 -13.29
CA ILE A 223 -6.53 -6.60 -11.97
C ILE A 223 -7.70 -7.23 -11.21
N THR A 224 -7.39 -8.17 -10.32
CA THR A 224 -8.38 -8.90 -9.54
C THR A 224 -9.09 -8.01 -8.51
N PRO A 225 -10.31 -8.40 -8.03
CA PRO A 225 -11.00 -7.68 -6.95
C PRO A 225 -10.16 -7.58 -5.67
N LEU A 226 -9.41 -8.63 -5.35
CA LEU A 226 -8.53 -8.65 -4.19
C LEU A 226 -7.40 -7.63 -4.31
N ARG A 227 -6.76 -7.55 -5.49
CA ARG A 227 -5.70 -6.56 -5.75
C ARG A 227 -6.23 -5.13 -5.71
N TRP A 228 -7.41 -4.88 -6.28
CA TRP A 228 -8.08 -3.59 -6.17
C TRP A 228 -8.34 -3.22 -4.71
N LYS A 229 -8.96 -4.12 -3.94
CA LYS A 229 -9.26 -3.89 -2.51
C LYS A 229 -8.00 -3.60 -1.70
N ARG A 230 -6.91 -4.34 -1.94
CA ARG A 230 -5.61 -4.13 -1.27
C ARG A 230 -5.00 -2.77 -1.62
N LEU A 231 -5.04 -2.37 -2.91
CA LEU A 231 -4.55 -1.06 -3.35
C LEU A 231 -5.28 0.06 -2.59
N VAL A 232 -6.60 0.04 -2.58
CA VAL A 232 -7.39 1.05 -1.88
C VAL A 232 -7.16 1.01 -0.37
N ASN A 233 -7.06 -0.19 0.22
CA ASN A 233 -6.73 -0.36 1.63
C ASN A 233 -5.39 0.29 1.99
N ARG A 234 -4.35 0.08 1.18
CA ARG A 234 -3.03 0.71 1.41
C ARG A 234 -3.11 2.23 1.37
N LEU A 235 -3.82 2.79 0.40
CA LEU A 235 -4.00 4.24 0.29
C LEU A 235 -4.61 4.83 1.56
N TYR A 236 -5.66 4.20 2.11
CA TYR A 236 -6.41 4.77 3.22
C TYR A 236 -5.93 4.33 4.60
N ASN A 237 -5.56 3.05 4.79
CA ASN A 237 -5.24 2.49 6.10
C ASN A 237 -3.73 2.38 6.39
N GLU A 238 -2.87 2.49 5.35
CA GLU A 238 -1.42 2.50 5.55
C GLU A 238 -0.82 3.89 5.28
N PHE A 239 -1.26 4.57 4.23
CA PHE A 239 -0.72 5.88 3.85
C PHE A 239 -1.55 7.04 4.41
N TYR A 240 -2.75 6.76 4.92
CA TYR A 240 -3.66 7.74 5.51
C TYR A 240 -3.91 8.93 4.58
N ILE A 241 -4.17 8.68 3.29
CA ILE A 241 -4.30 9.75 2.27
C ILE A 241 -5.42 10.74 2.60
N HIS A 242 -6.46 10.33 3.33
CA HIS A 242 -7.54 11.19 3.77
C HIS A 242 -7.09 12.28 4.76
N GLU A 243 -5.90 12.15 5.35
CA GLU A 243 -5.27 13.11 6.24
C GLU A 243 -4.16 13.96 5.57
N TRP A 244 -3.88 13.73 4.29
CA TRP A 244 -2.86 14.48 3.55
C TRP A 244 -3.31 15.92 3.29
N LYS A 245 -2.34 16.82 3.12
CA LYS A 245 -2.60 18.13 2.52
C LYS A 245 -3.05 17.93 1.07
N LYS A 246 -3.88 18.83 0.57
CA LYS A 246 -4.34 18.76 -0.83
C LYS A 246 -3.24 19.14 -1.82
N SER A 247 -2.28 19.97 -1.40
CA SER A 247 -1.22 20.49 -2.26
C SER A 247 0.12 20.51 -1.55
N TYR A 248 1.16 20.17 -2.31
CA TYR A 248 2.57 20.12 -1.91
C TYR A 248 3.39 20.84 -2.98
N ASN A 249 3.92 22.03 -2.67
CA ASN A 249 4.62 22.84 -3.65
C ASN A 249 5.92 23.39 -3.06
N ASN A 250 7.01 23.18 -3.79
CA ASN A 250 8.27 23.86 -3.57
C ASN A 250 8.45 24.88 -4.72
N TRP A 251 8.29 26.14 -4.39
CA TRP A 251 8.35 27.26 -5.35
C TRP A 251 9.78 27.67 -5.72
N ASP A 252 10.78 27.14 -5.02
CA ASP A 252 12.18 27.46 -5.29
C ASP A 252 12.74 26.67 -6.49
N ILE A 253 11.99 25.69 -6.99
CA ILE A 253 12.36 24.84 -8.12
C ILE A 253 11.38 25.08 -9.26
N LEU A 254 11.86 25.63 -10.39
CA LEU A 254 11.04 25.92 -11.55
C LEU A 254 10.77 24.68 -12.42
N ASP A 255 11.81 23.83 -12.58
CA ASP A 255 11.74 22.62 -13.41
C ASP A 255 11.90 21.39 -12.51
N GLY A 256 10.97 20.46 -12.58
CA GLY A 256 11.06 19.23 -11.79
C GLY A 256 9.85 18.34 -11.87
N THR A 257 9.62 17.56 -10.83
CA THR A 257 8.54 16.57 -10.83
C THR A 257 7.20 17.21 -10.48
N GLN A 258 6.24 17.01 -11.36
CA GLN A 258 4.81 17.29 -11.10
C GLN A 258 4.11 15.97 -10.82
N TRP A 259 3.15 15.97 -9.92
CA TRP A 259 2.36 14.77 -9.64
C TRP A 259 0.92 15.11 -9.23
N GLU A 260 0.03 14.20 -9.52
CA GLU A 260 -1.38 14.29 -9.12
C GLU A 260 -1.92 12.91 -8.78
N LEU A 261 -2.70 12.83 -7.71
CA LEU A 261 -3.47 11.66 -7.30
C LEU A 261 -4.94 12.06 -7.19
N LYS A 262 -5.79 11.50 -8.04
CA LYS A 262 -7.24 11.69 -7.98
C LYS A 262 -7.91 10.40 -7.53
N ILE A 263 -8.85 10.54 -6.60
CA ILE A 263 -9.66 9.43 -6.11
C ILE A 263 -11.13 9.77 -6.37
N LYS A 264 -11.78 9.00 -7.23
CA LYS A 264 -13.23 9.07 -7.44
C LYS A 264 -13.95 8.24 -6.40
N LEU A 265 -14.87 8.86 -5.70
CA LEU A 265 -15.75 8.24 -4.72
C LEU A 265 -17.16 8.16 -5.27
N GLY A 266 -17.95 7.22 -4.81
CA GLY A 266 -19.37 7.15 -5.13
C GLY A 266 -20.11 8.48 -4.91
N GLY A 267 -21.14 8.75 -5.69
CA GLY A 267 -21.90 9.98 -5.61
C GLY A 267 -21.22 11.21 -6.23
N ARG A 268 -20.38 11.03 -7.24
CA ARG A 268 -19.67 12.08 -8.01
C ARG A 268 -18.67 12.90 -7.19
N ARG A 269 -18.20 12.40 -6.06
CA ARG A 269 -17.18 13.08 -5.25
C ARG A 269 -15.79 12.71 -5.75
N THR A 270 -14.93 13.70 -5.94
CA THR A 270 -13.52 13.48 -6.28
C THR A 270 -12.64 14.15 -5.24
N ARG A 271 -11.62 13.45 -4.79
CA ARG A 271 -10.54 14.00 -3.96
C ARG A 271 -9.27 14.07 -4.81
N THR A 272 -8.65 15.24 -4.83
CA THR A 272 -7.42 15.48 -5.57
C THR A 272 -6.32 15.90 -4.60
N TYR A 273 -5.16 15.30 -4.80
CA TYR A 273 -3.89 15.63 -4.14
C TYR A 273 -2.88 15.90 -5.25
N SER A 274 -2.08 16.94 -5.13
CA SER A 274 -1.10 17.30 -6.14
C SER A 274 0.14 17.91 -5.55
N GLY A 275 1.21 17.95 -6.33
CA GLY A 275 2.43 18.61 -5.91
C GLY A 275 3.37 18.95 -7.04
N SER A 276 4.20 19.95 -6.76
CA SER A 276 5.31 20.39 -7.58
C SER A 276 6.57 20.42 -6.74
N ASN A 277 7.50 19.49 -6.99
CA ASN A 277 8.79 19.38 -6.29
C ASN A 277 8.72 19.27 -4.76
N ASP A 278 7.53 19.02 -4.22
CA ASP A 278 7.28 18.68 -2.83
C ASP A 278 6.32 17.49 -2.75
N TYR A 279 6.44 16.69 -1.69
CA TYR A 279 5.87 15.35 -1.65
C TYR A 279 5.26 15.03 -0.29
N PRO A 280 4.20 14.19 -0.26
CA PRO A 280 3.67 13.68 1.00
C PRO A 280 4.65 12.71 1.69
N PRO A 281 4.54 12.52 3.01
CA PRO A 281 5.42 11.65 3.77
C PRO A 281 5.51 10.20 3.26
N TYR A 282 4.48 9.71 2.57
CA TYR A 282 4.42 8.36 2.00
C TYR A 282 4.71 8.33 0.49
N TRP A 283 5.42 9.32 -0.04
CA TRP A 283 5.69 9.43 -1.48
C TRP A 283 6.41 8.22 -2.07
N GLY A 284 7.41 7.70 -1.37
CA GLY A 284 8.15 6.51 -1.82
C GLY A 284 7.26 5.28 -1.91
N GLU A 285 6.43 5.10 -0.91
CA GLU A 285 5.46 4.00 -0.81
C GLU A 285 4.34 4.14 -1.84
N LEU A 286 3.88 5.37 -2.11
CA LEU A 286 2.90 5.65 -3.16
C LEU A 286 3.48 5.28 -4.54
N LYS A 287 4.68 5.74 -4.88
CA LYS A 287 5.34 5.34 -6.12
C LYS A 287 5.54 3.82 -6.22
N ALA A 288 5.94 3.18 -5.12
CA ALA A 288 6.09 1.73 -5.09
C ALA A 288 4.76 0.99 -5.34
N LEU A 289 3.63 1.52 -4.85
CA LEU A 289 2.29 0.98 -5.09
C LEU A 289 1.89 1.03 -6.57
N PHE A 290 2.27 2.09 -7.29
CA PHE A 290 1.93 2.27 -8.70
C PHE A 290 3.00 1.77 -9.69
N ARG A 291 4.25 1.55 -9.24
CA ARG A 291 5.35 1.04 -10.09
C ARG A 291 5.00 -0.22 -10.89
N PRO A 292 4.23 -1.19 -10.37
CA PRO A 292 3.81 -2.34 -11.15
C PRO A 292 3.00 -2.00 -12.40
N PHE A 293 2.38 -0.84 -12.44
CA PHE A 293 1.50 -0.43 -13.53
C PHE A 293 2.22 0.37 -14.62
N GLY A 294 3.26 1.13 -14.27
CA GLY A 294 3.95 1.96 -15.23
C GLY A 294 5.37 2.35 -14.80
N LYS A 295 6.10 2.96 -15.70
CA LYS A 295 7.44 3.49 -15.42
C LYS A 295 7.30 4.81 -14.65
N LEU A 296 7.58 4.79 -13.34
CA LEU A 296 7.41 5.92 -12.41
C LEU A 296 8.76 6.44 -11.89
#